data_80a714dadef2838b050d1b7e071de9e8
#
_entry.id   80a714dadef2838b050d1b7e071de9e8
#
_cell.length_a   1.000
_cell.length_b   1.000
_cell.length_c   1.000
_cell.angle_alpha   90.00
_cell.angle_beta   90.00
_cell.angle_gamma   90.00
#
_symmetry.space_group_name_H-M   'P 1'
#
loop_
_entity.id
_entity.type
_entity.pdbx_description
1 polymer ?
#
loop_
_entity_poly.entity_id
_entity_poly.type
_entity_poly.pdbx_seq_one_letter_code
_entity_poly.pdbx_strand_id
1 'polypeptide(L)'
;MDMLHISGLYKSFGDKQVLKGVELSVPEHSIFGFIGVNGAGKTTAMKTVLGLLKADAGEIIVNGEKVTYGQTATNRYIGYLPDVPEFYSFMTAEEYLLFCGQITGVDGKELIIRCAELLELVGLAGEKHKIKGYSRGMKQRLGIAQHF
;
A
#
# COMPACT_ATOMS: atom_id res chain seq x y z
N MET A 1 -13.81 8.76 14.41
CA MET A 1 -12.38 8.72 14.75
C MET A 1 -11.59 8.86 13.47
N ASP A 2 -10.40 9.47 13.49
CA ASP A 2 -9.59 9.55 12.26
C ASP A 2 -8.76 8.29 12.10
N MET A 3 -8.84 7.68 10.93
CA MET A 3 -8.02 6.52 10.56
C MET A 3 -6.59 6.93 10.23
N LEU A 4 -6.44 8.13 9.62
CA LEU A 4 -5.15 8.76 9.37
C LEU A 4 -5.23 10.23 9.77
N HIS A 5 -4.29 10.67 10.59
CA HIS A 5 -4.10 12.07 10.94
C HIS A 5 -2.65 12.49 10.70
N ILE A 6 -2.45 13.57 9.99
CA ILE A 6 -1.15 14.18 9.70
C ILE A 6 -1.18 15.61 10.18
N SER A 7 -0.22 16.03 11.00
CA SER A 7 -0.08 17.39 11.44
C SER A 7 1.33 17.93 11.23
N GLY A 8 1.40 19.12 10.61
CA GLY A 8 2.61 19.86 10.39
C GLY A 8 3.71 19.07 9.67
N LEU A 9 3.37 18.28 8.66
CA LEU A 9 4.33 17.39 8.01
C LEU A 9 5.26 18.13 7.05
N TYR A 10 6.55 18.10 7.33
CA TYR A 10 7.60 18.68 6.49
C TYR A 10 8.57 17.62 5.98
N LYS A 11 9.00 17.80 4.72
CA LYS A 11 10.06 17.00 4.11
C LYS A 11 10.80 17.76 3.02
N SER A 12 12.14 17.74 3.11
CA SER A 12 13.04 18.29 2.11
C SER A 12 13.99 17.22 1.59
N PHE A 13 14.48 17.42 0.37
CA PHE A 13 15.56 16.66 -0.25
C PHE A 13 16.60 17.66 -0.75
N GLY A 14 17.72 17.76 -0.02
CA GLY A 14 18.67 18.86 -0.20
C GLY A 14 17.96 20.20 0.00
N ASP A 15 18.13 21.12 -0.95
CA ASP A 15 17.52 22.45 -0.89
C ASP A 15 16.02 22.48 -1.32
N LYS A 16 15.50 21.35 -1.80
CA LYS A 16 14.12 21.28 -2.29
C LYS A 16 13.17 20.82 -1.18
N GLN A 17 12.36 21.76 -0.67
CA GLN A 17 11.25 21.44 0.23
C GLN A 17 10.06 20.86 -0.55
N VAL A 18 9.70 19.59 -0.26
CA VAL A 18 8.65 18.84 -0.96
C VAL A 18 7.34 18.85 -0.17
N LEU A 19 7.40 18.63 1.15
CA LEU A 19 6.24 18.76 2.04
C LEU A 19 6.44 20.02 2.88
N LYS A 20 5.38 20.84 2.96
CA LYS A 20 5.44 22.21 3.52
C LYS A 20 4.36 22.42 4.57
N GLY A 21 4.38 21.62 5.65
CA GLY A 21 3.38 21.69 6.70
C GLY A 21 2.05 21.09 6.27
N VAL A 22 2.08 19.84 5.77
CA VAL A 22 0.85 19.16 5.34
C VAL A 22 0.00 18.83 6.57
N GLU A 23 -1.28 19.24 6.48
CA GLU A 23 -2.33 18.91 7.43
C GLU A 23 -3.36 18.03 6.73
N LEU A 24 -3.72 16.89 7.34
CA LEU A 24 -4.66 15.94 6.75
C LEU A 24 -5.34 15.11 7.83
N SER A 25 -6.65 14.94 7.71
CA SER A 25 -7.44 13.99 8.50
C SER A 25 -8.31 13.15 7.60
N VAL A 26 -8.22 11.84 7.72
CA VAL A 26 -9.04 10.87 6.99
C VAL A 26 -9.89 10.12 7.99
N PRO A 27 -11.21 10.35 8.03
CA PRO A 27 -12.12 9.63 8.92
C PRO A 27 -12.21 8.15 8.58
N GLU A 28 -12.56 7.34 9.56
CA GLU A 28 -12.94 5.94 9.35
C GLU A 28 -14.07 5.82 8.33
N HIS A 29 -14.07 4.73 7.57
CA HIS A 29 -15.12 4.39 6.60
C HIS A 29 -15.39 5.46 5.54
N SER A 30 -14.39 6.31 5.24
CA SER A 30 -14.49 7.36 4.23
C SER A 30 -13.69 7.03 2.97
N ILE A 31 -14.10 7.65 1.85
CA ILE A 31 -13.29 7.71 0.63
C ILE A 31 -12.69 9.10 0.57
N PHE A 32 -11.36 9.18 0.63
CA PHE A 32 -10.64 10.45 0.65
C PHE A 32 -9.78 10.63 -0.61
N GLY A 33 -10.00 11.72 -1.34
CA GLY A 33 -9.24 12.07 -2.53
C GLY A 33 -8.02 12.93 -2.20
N PHE A 34 -6.81 12.38 -2.36
CA PHE A 34 -5.57 13.14 -2.22
C PHE A 34 -5.06 13.60 -3.59
N ILE A 35 -5.45 14.82 -3.97
CA ILE A 35 -5.26 15.36 -5.32
C ILE A 35 -4.09 16.37 -5.33
N GLY A 36 -3.34 16.37 -6.42
CA GLY A 36 -2.24 17.32 -6.65
C GLY A 36 -1.54 17.03 -7.96
N VAL A 37 -0.86 18.04 -8.50
CA VAL A 37 -0.06 17.91 -9.73
C VAL A 37 1.10 16.91 -9.55
N ASN A 38 1.68 16.44 -10.65
CA ASN A 38 2.86 15.59 -10.59
C ASN A 38 4.01 16.36 -9.94
N GLY A 39 4.69 15.69 -9.01
CA GLY A 39 5.75 16.32 -8.21
C GLY A 39 5.30 17.12 -6.99
N ALA A 40 3.99 17.19 -6.70
CA ALA A 40 3.45 17.88 -5.51
C ALA A 40 3.78 17.21 -4.16
N GLY A 41 4.48 16.07 -4.15
CA GLY A 41 4.85 15.38 -2.92
C GLY A 41 3.90 14.27 -2.47
N LYS A 42 2.87 13.92 -3.26
CA LYS A 42 1.90 12.87 -2.91
C LYS A 42 2.56 11.54 -2.52
N THR A 43 3.45 11.03 -3.37
CA THR A 43 4.21 9.79 -3.10
C THR A 43 5.13 9.93 -1.89
N THR A 44 5.71 11.12 -1.70
CA THR A 44 6.55 11.43 -0.52
C THR A 44 5.72 11.33 0.76
N ALA A 45 4.54 11.95 0.79
CA ALA A 45 3.62 11.87 1.92
C ALA A 45 3.22 10.41 2.21
N MET A 46 2.81 9.64 1.18
CA MET A 46 2.44 8.23 1.33
C MET A 46 3.58 7.38 1.91
N LYS A 47 4.81 7.55 1.38
CA LYS A 47 6.00 6.85 1.90
C LYS A 47 6.32 7.22 3.35
N THR A 48 6.03 8.46 3.74
CA THR A 48 6.23 8.91 5.13
C THR A 48 5.17 8.27 6.05
N VAL A 49 3.91 8.18 5.60
CA VAL A 49 2.82 7.46 6.32
C VAL A 49 3.16 5.98 6.53
N LEU A 50 3.80 5.35 5.54
CA LEU A 50 4.25 3.95 5.65
C LEU A 50 5.51 3.76 6.53
N GLY A 51 6.09 4.82 7.07
CA GLY A 51 7.34 4.74 7.82
C GLY A 51 8.58 4.44 6.96
N LEU A 52 8.44 4.46 5.63
CA LEU A 52 9.53 4.20 4.68
C LEU A 52 10.43 5.41 4.44
N LEU A 53 9.94 6.60 4.80
CA LEU A 53 10.65 7.86 4.64
C LEU A 53 10.56 8.66 5.94
N LYS A 54 11.70 9.16 6.42
CA LYS A 54 11.77 10.00 7.62
C LYS A 54 11.27 11.40 7.30
N ALA A 55 10.27 11.89 8.04
CA ALA A 55 9.88 13.29 8.04
C ALA A 55 10.97 14.15 8.68
N ASP A 56 11.06 15.42 8.25
CA ASP A 56 11.95 16.39 8.89
C ASP A 56 11.27 17.02 10.11
N ALA A 57 9.93 17.20 10.05
CA ALA A 57 9.10 17.63 11.17
C ALA A 57 7.65 17.17 10.97
N GLY A 58 6.84 17.27 12.02
CA GLY A 58 5.45 16.89 12.04
C GLY A 58 5.19 15.52 12.63
N GLU A 59 3.93 15.15 12.68
CA GLU A 59 3.46 13.90 13.26
C GLU A 59 2.47 13.20 12.33
N ILE A 60 2.50 11.87 12.35
CA ILE A 60 1.56 11.03 11.61
C ILE A 60 1.01 10.00 12.59
N ILE A 61 -0.31 9.88 12.65
CA ILE A 61 -1.03 8.92 13.47
C ILE A 61 -1.92 8.08 12.54
N VAL A 62 -1.80 6.76 12.64
CA VAL A 62 -2.64 5.79 11.92
C VAL A 62 -3.37 4.93 12.94
N ASN A 63 -4.69 4.92 12.89
CA ASN A 63 -5.54 4.19 13.84
C ASN A 63 -5.15 4.43 15.31
N GLY A 64 -4.87 5.69 15.66
CA GLY A 64 -4.45 6.07 17.03
C GLY A 64 -2.99 5.78 17.38
N GLU A 65 -2.22 5.16 16.48
CA GLU A 65 -0.81 4.81 16.71
C GLU A 65 0.11 5.74 15.92
N LYS A 66 1.16 6.23 16.59
CA LYS A 66 2.16 7.10 15.96
C LYS A 66 3.05 6.32 15.00
N VAL A 67 3.17 6.84 13.77
CA VAL A 67 4.12 6.32 12.78
C VAL A 67 5.54 6.71 13.15
N THR A 68 6.44 5.74 13.20
CA THR A 68 7.86 5.94 13.44
C THR A 68 8.67 5.45 12.26
N TYR A 69 9.59 6.27 11.75
CA TYR A 69 10.47 5.89 10.66
C TYR A 69 11.23 4.59 10.95
N GLY A 70 11.23 3.67 9.98
CA GLY A 70 11.88 2.37 10.10
C GLY A 70 11.11 1.32 10.92
N GLN A 71 9.93 1.67 11.44
CA GLN A 71 9.04 0.72 12.12
C GLN A 71 7.81 0.46 11.27
N THR A 72 7.35 -0.79 11.27
CA THR A 72 6.23 -1.26 10.44
C THR A 72 4.96 -1.59 11.24
N ALA A 73 4.94 -1.29 12.53
CA ALA A 73 3.83 -1.66 13.42
C ALA A 73 2.47 -1.13 12.92
N THR A 74 2.43 0.11 12.41
CA THR A 74 1.22 0.74 11.89
C THR A 74 0.81 0.22 10.51
N ASN A 75 1.71 -0.48 9.78
CA ASN A 75 1.42 -0.98 8.44
C ASN A 75 0.40 -2.13 8.44
N ARG A 76 0.14 -2.75 9.58
CA ARG A 76 -0.95 -3.73 9.74
C ARG A 76 -2.35 -3.14 9.46
N TYR A 77 -2.49 -1.83 9.49
CA TYR A 77 -3.74 -1.11 9.18
C TYR A 77 -3.77 -0.56 7.77
N ILE A 78 -2.69 -0.74 6.98
CA ILE A 78 -2.52 -0.06 5.69
C ILE A 78 -2.28 -1.09 4.59
N GLY A 79 -3.14 -1.09 3.57
CA GLY A 79 -2.82 -1.68 2.27
C GLY A 79 -2.28 -0.60 1.34
N TYR A 80 -1.09 -0.79 0.79
CA TYR A 80 -0.48 0.17 -0.14
C TYR A 80 -0.31 -0.40 -1.54
N LEU A 81 -1.03 0.18 -2.49
CA LEU A 81 -0.90 -0.16 -3.91
C LEU A 81 -0.24 1.00 -4.66
N PRO A 82 1.00 0.85 -5.14
CA PRO A 82 1.65 1.86 -5.97
C PRO A 82 1.02 1.93 -7.36
N ASP A 83 1.23 3.05 -8.08
CA ASP A 83 0.72 3.25 -9.45
C ASP A 83 1.23 2.16 -10.43
N VAL A 84 2.46 1.70 -10.23
CA VAL A 84 3.05 0.58 -10.97
C VAL A 84 3.50 -0.47 -9.96
N PRO A 85 2.65 -1.45 -9.65
CA PRO A 85 3.04 -2.52 -8.74
C PRO A 85 4.05 -3.45 -9.40
N GLU A 86 5.08 -3.83 -8.64
CA GLU A 86 6.10 -4.79 -9.06
C GLU A 86 5.79 -6.16 -8.48
N PHE A 87 5.94 -7.19 -9.32
CA PHE A 87 5.68 -8.58 -8.96
C PHE A 87 6.83 -9.47 -9.43
N TYR A 88 6.92 -10.66 -8.88
CA TYR A 88 7.78 -11.72 -9.43
C TYR A 88 7.21 -12.18 -10.79
N SER A 89 7.71 -11.61 -11.86
CA SER A 89 7.16 -11.73 -13.22
C SER A 89 7.12 -13.15 -13.77
N PHE A 90 7.91 -14.06 -13.19
CA PHE A 90 7.96 -15.49 -13.53
C PHE A 90 6.89 -16.35 -12.83
N MET A 91 6.15 -15.79 -11.88
CA MET A 91 5.04 -16.45 -11.18
C MET A 91 3.72 -16.26 -11.93
N THR A 92 2.74 -17.15 -11.70
CA THR A 92 1.33 -16.90 -11.95
C THR A 92 0.74 -16.07 -10.80
N ALA A 93 -0.48 -15.54 -10.96
CA ALA A 93 -1.17 -14.82 -9.87
C ALA A 93 -1.40 -15.71 -8.65
N GLU A 94 -1.78 -16.98 -8.86
CA GLU A 94 -1.98 -17.95 -7.79
C GLU A 94 -0.68 -18.25 -7.03
N GLU A 95 0.40 -18.56 -7.76
CA GLU A 95 1.73 -18.78 -7.17
C GLU A 95 2.19 -17.57 -6.34
N TYR A 96 1.92 -16.35 -6.84
CA TYR A 96 2.29 -15.12 -6.16
C TYR A 96 1.49 -14.91 -4.87
N LEU A 97 0.16 -15.07 -4.89
CA LEU A 97 -0.67 -14.92 -3.69
C LEU A 97 -0.37 -15.99 -2.63
N LEU A 98 -0.14 -17.24 -3.05
CA LEU A 98 0.30 -18.31 -2.14
C LEU A 98 1.63 -17.95 -1.47
N PHE A 99 2.59 -17.44 -2.23
CA PHE A 99 3.88 -16.99 -1.70
C PHE A 99 3.71 -15.84 -0.69
N CYS A 100 2.89 -14.83 -1.01
CA CYS A 100 2.59 -13.71 -0.09
C CYS A 100 1.94 -14.20 1.21
N GLY A 101 0.97 -15.09 1.13
CA GLY A 101 0.30 -15.65 2.30
C GLY A 101 1.25 -16.44 3.20
N GLN A 102 2.13 -17.24 2.62
CA GLN A 102 3.14 -17.98 3.38
C GLN A 102 4.11 -17.06 4.14
N ILE A 103 4.55 -15.96 3.52
CA ILE A 103 5.41 -14.96 4.19
C ILE A 103 4.69 -14.30 5.37
N THR A 104 3.37 -14.09 5.27
CA THR A 104 2.57 -13.49 6.34
C THR A 104 2.12 -14.49 7.40
N GLY A 105 2.52 -15.75 7.28
CA GLY A 105 2.24 -16.80 8.26
C GLY A 105 0.88 -17.49 8.10
N VAL A 106 0.22 -17.28 6.97
CA VAL A 106 -0.97 -18.05 6.59
C VAL A 106 -0.53 -19.23 5.74
N ASP A 107 -0.96 -20.44 6.07
CA ASP A 107 -0.58 -21.63 5.33
C ASP A 107 -1.71 -22.67 5.21
N GLY A 108 -1.40 -23.80 4.54
CA GLY A 108 -2.30 -24.93 4.44
C GLY A 108 -3.54 -24.68 3.59
N LYS A 109 -4.63 -25.38 3.94
CA LYS A 109 -5.88 -25.35 3.19
C LYS A 109 -6.55 -23.98 3.20
N GLU A 110 -6.44 -23.26 4.31
CA GLU A 110 -7.02 -21.93 4.47
C GLU A 110 -6.43 -20.95 3.45
N LEU A 111 -5.12 -20.95 3.29
CA LEU A 111 -4.44 -20.11 2.30
C LEU A 111 -4.91 -20.42 0.87
N ILE A 112 -5.04 -21.71 0.50
CA ILE A 112 -5.47 -22.10 -0.84
C ILE A 112 -6.89 -21.59 -1.13
N ILE A 113 -7.81 -21.77 -0.19
CA ILE A 113 -9.19 -21.29 -0.30
C ILE A 113 -9.20 -19.77 -0.44
N ARG A 114 -8.48 -19.07 0.44
CA ARG A 114 -8.41 -17.61 0.43
C ARG A 114 -7.85 -17.07 -0.88
N CYS A 115 -6.78 -17.65 -1.41
CA CYS A 115 -6.22 -17.26 -2.70
C CYS A 115 -7.23 -17.43 -3.84
N ALA A 116 -7.96 -18.54 -3.87
CA ALA A 116 -8.98 -18.77 -4.90
C ALA A 116 -10.10 -17.72 -4.83
N GLU A 117 -10.62 -17.43 -3.64
CA GLU A 117 -11.64 -16.39 -3.41
C GLU A 117 -11.15 -15.00 -3.85
N LEU A 118 -9.90 -14.64 -3.52
CA LEU A 118 -9.33 -13.36 -3.89
C LEU A 118 -9.15 -13.23 -5.40
N LEU A 119 -8.69 -14.29 -6.07
CA LEU A 119 -8.55 -14.30 -7.54
C LEU A 119 -9.90 -14.17 -8.23
N GLU A 120 -10.95 -14.80 -7.69
CA GLU A 120 -12.31 -14.64 -8.20
C GLU A 120 -12.81 -13.21 -7.98
N LEU A 121 -12.64 -12.65 -6.79
CA LEU A 121 -13.04 -11.28 -6.44
C LEU A 121 -12.44 -10.23 -7.37
N VAL A 122 -11.17 -10.38 -7.75
CA VAL A 122 -10.49 -9.43 -8.64
C VAL A 122 -10.56 -9.81 -10.13
N GLY A 123 -11.31 -10.87 -10.49
CA GLY A 123 -11.52 -11.29 -11.87
C GLY A 123 -10.24 -11.82 -12.54
N LEU A 124 -9.42 -12.55 -11.80
CA LEU A 124 -8.22 -13.24 -12.27
C LEU A 124 -8.29 -14.76 -12.06
N ALA A 125 -9.46 -15.29 -11.67
CA ALA A 125 -9.67 -16.73 -11.51
C ALA A 125 -9.42 -17.47 -12.84
N GLY A 126 -8.70 -18.59 -12.77
CA GLY A 126 -8.36 -19.39 -13.93
C GLY A 126 -7.29 -18.81 -14.85
N GLU A 127 -6.73 -17.65 -14.53
CA GLU A 127 -5.62 -17.05 -15.29
C GLU A 127 -4.32 -17.82 -15.04
N LYS A 128 -3.83 -18.54 -16.07
CA LYS A 128 -2.65 -19.43 -15.98
C LYS A 128 -1.38 -18.81 -16.54
N HIS A 129 -1.48 -17.63 -17.17
CA HIS A 129 -0.31 -16.97 -17.71
C HIS A 129 0.57 -16.39 -16.59
N LYS A 130 1.86 -16.32 -16.86
CA LYS A 130 2.80 -15.66 -15.95
C LYS A 130 2.53 -14.14 -15.89
N ILE A 131 2.78 -13.52 -14.74
CA ILE A 131 2.54 -12.10 -14.49
C ILE A 131 3.27 -11.18 -15.48
N LYS A 132 4.39 -11.65 -16.08
CA LYS A 132 5.10 -10.90 -17.13
C LYS A 132 4.20 -10.55 -18.34
N GLY A 133 3.18 -11.37 -18.61
CA GLY A 133 2.22 -11.16 -19.68
C GLY A 133 0.99 -10.34 -19.28
N TYR A 134 0.88 -9.90 -18.04
CA TYR A 134 -0.29 -9.18 -17.54
C TYR A 134 -0.32 -7.74 -18.06
N SER A 135 -1.52 -7.26 -18.40
CA SER A 135 -1.77 -5.85 -18.63
C SER A 135 -1.61 -5.04 -17.31
N ARG A 136 -1.49 -3.72 -17.43
CA ARG A 136 -1.46 -2.82 -16.27
C ARG A 136 -2.66 -3.03 -15.35
N GLY A 137 -3.86 -3.14 -15.92
CA GLY A 137 -5.07 -3.38 -15.15
C GLY A 137 -5.09 -4.73 -14.43
N MET A 138 -4.57 -5.80 -15.05
CA MET A 138 -4.42 -7.10 -14.39
C MET A 138 -3.43 -7.03 -13.23
N LYS A 139 -2.31 -6.33 -13.40
CA LYS A 139 -1.33 -6.10 -12.31
C LYS A 139 -1.93 -5.31 -11.16
N GLN A 140 -2.71 -4.26 -11.44
CA GLN A 140 -3.38 -3.50 -10.38
C GLN A 140 -4.41 -4.36 -9.63
N ARG A 141 -5.21 -5.17 -10.32
CA ARG A 141 -6.15 -6.09 -9.69
C ARG A 141 -5.46 -7.12 -8.81
N LEU A 142 -4.35 -7.70 -9.28
CA LEU A 142 -3.53 -8.60 -8.45
C LEU A 142 -2.95 -7.88 -7.22
N GLY A 143 -2.49 -6.63 -7.41
CA GLY A 143 -2.01 -5.78 -6.31
C GLY A 143 -3.08 -5.49 -5.26
N ILE A 144 -4.34 -5.36 -5.65
CA ILE A 144 -5.46 -5.25 -4.70
C ILE A 144 -5.61 -6.56 -3.94
N ALA A 145 -5.63 -7.71 -4.63
CA ALA A 145 -5.83 -9.02 -4.02
C ALA A 145 -4.80 -9.34 -2.91
N GLN A 146 -3.55 -8.89 -3.05
CA GLN A 146 -2.49 -9.18 -2.05
C GLN A 146 -2.69 -8.46 -0.70
N HIS A 147 -3.61 -7.48 -0.63
CA HIS A 147 -3.85 -6.68 0.59
C HIS A 147 -5.11 -7.09 1.36
N PHE A 148 -5.82 -8.09 0.89
CA PHE A 148 -6.95 -8.71 1.56
C PHE A 148 -6.49 -10.04 2.22
#